data_aa46f3e6ef4cdbb55e7185dc71de479e
#
_entry.id   aa46f3e6ef4cdbb55e7185dc71de479e
#
_cell.length_a   1.000
_cell.length_b   1.000
_cell.length_c   1.000
_cell.angle_alpha   90.00
_cell.angle_beta   90.00
_cell.angle_gamma   90.00
#
_symmetry.space_group_name_H-M   'P 1'
#
loop_
_entity.id
_entity.type
_entity.pdbx_description
1 polymer ?
#
loop_
_entity_poly.entity_id
_entity_poly.type
_entity_poly.pdbx_seq_one_letter_code
_entity_poly.pdbx_strand_id
1 'polypeptide(L)'
;SYSAWLSTTSFTGGCNASMSNNGGSAPPACGGSKTVTWTVTSTCEPNVTCSAVFTVTAAPAVVLTCPANQTEAACQTQTAINNAFNTWLTNVSFSGGCNAAISNNNTGAPPACGGATTVTWTVTSSCEPNKTCQAVFTVTNAPTVVLTCASNNTQAACQTQSAIDAAYSAWLNSATFTGGCNAAISNTGG
;
A
#
# COMPACT_ATOMS: atom_id res chain seq x y z
N SER A 1 36.37 -6.75 -6.62
CA SER A 1 35.70 -8.04 -6.36
C SER A 1 36.48 -8.84 -5.33
N TYR A 2 35.82 -9.83 -4.70
CA TYR A 2 36.45 -10.75 -3.72
C TYR A 2 37.63 -11.51 -4.33
N SER A 3 37.48 -12.05 -5.53
CA SER A 3 38.56 -12.77 -6.24
C SER A 3 39.77 -11.88 -6.50
N ALA A 4 39.57 -10.63 -6.90
CA ALA A 4 40.68 -9.69 -7.08
C ALA A 4 41.38 -9.37 -5.76
N TRP A 5 40.64 -9.24 -4.65
CA TRP A 5 41.22 -9.05 -3.32
C TRP A 5 42.04 -10.26 -2.85
N LEU A 6 41.57 -11.49 -3.11
CA LEU A 6 42.34 -12.70 -2.78
C LEU A 6 43.72 -12.74 -3.48
N SER A 7 43.84 -12.19 -4.68
CA SER A 7 45.05 -12.16 -5.49
C SER A 7 46.00 -11.00 -5.17
N THR A 8 45.65 -10.10 -4.24
CA THR A 8 46.54 -8.99 -3.85
C THR A 8 47.71 -9.41 -2.93
N THR A 9 47.58 -10.57 -2.30
CA THR A 9 48.60 -11.07 -1.37
C THR A 9 49.80 -11.65 -2.16
N SER A 10 50.97 -11.26 -1.77
CA SER A 10 52.24 -11.73 -2.36
C SER A 10 53.20 -12.17 -1.26
N PHE A 11 54.16 -12.98 -1.64
CA PHE A 11 55.25 -13.42 -0.78
C PHE A 11 56.59 -13.35 -1.53
N THR A 12 57.69 -13.34 -0.79
CA THR A 12 59.05 -13.38 -1.33
C THR A 12 59.90 -14.33 -0.50
N GLY A 13 60.91 -14.96 -1.11
CA GLY A 13 61.82 -15.89 -0.45
C GLY A 13 61.27 -17.32 -0.38
N GLY A 14 61.97 -18.17 0.39
CA GLY A 14 61.72 -19.58 0.57
C GLY A 14 62.25 -20.49 -0.55
N CYS A 15 62.55 -21.78 -0.21
CA CYS A 15 62.97 -22.81 -1.15
C CYS A 15 61.73 -23.56 -1.66
N ASN A 16 61.49 -23.57 -2.98
CA ASN A 16 60.31 -24.18 -3.59
C ASN A 16 58.99 -23.72 -2.91
N ALA A 17 58.92 -22.42 -2.56
CA ALA A 17 57.80 -21.92 -1.80
C ALA A 17 56.54 -21.82 -2.66
N SER A 18 55.39 -22.12 -2.04
CA SER A 18 54.08 -21.97 -2.65
C SER A 18 53.09 -21.33 -1.65
N MET A 19 52.14 -20.56 -2.18
CA MET A 19 51.10 -19.92 -1.37
C MET A 19 49.73 -20.51 -1.67
N SER A 20 48.98 -20.76 -0.63
CA SER A 20 47.57 -21.17 -0.68
C SER A 20 46.73 -20.31 0.24
N ASN A 21 45.42 -20.34 0.09
CA ASN A 21 44.51 -19.70 1.02
C ASN A 21 43.24 -20.54 1.23
N ASN A 22 42.51 -20.25 2.33
CA ASN A 22 41.27 -20.90 2.70
C ASN A 22 40.05 -20.04 2.32
N GLY A 23 40.17 -19.04 1.41
CA GLY A 23 39.15 -18.05 1.09
C GLY A 23 37.82 -18.63 0.62
N GLY A 24 37.87 -19.59 -0.33
CA GLY A 24 36.65 -20.20 -0.87
C GLY A 24 35.70 -19.16 -1.48
N SER A 25 34.38 -19.22 -1.13
CA SER A 25 33.39 -18.29 -1.62
C SER A 25 33.37 -16.98 -0.84
N ALA A 26 32.99 -15.90 -1.55
CA ALA A 26 32.80 -14.57 -0.96
C ALA A 26 31.68 -14.54 0.12
N PRO A 27 31.71 -13.56 1.04
CA PRO A 27 30.56 -13.29 1.91
C PRO A 27 29.30 -12.97 1.09
N PRO A 28 28.09 -13.18 1.68
CA PRO A 28 26.83 -12.83 1.03
C PRO A 28 26.76 -11.34 0.63
N ALA A 29 26.11 -11.04 -0.50
CA ALA A 29 25.93 -9.66 -1.00
C ALA A 29 25.09 -8.79 -0.05
N CYS A 30 24.30 -9.41 0.82
CA CYS A 30 23.46 -8.72 1.80
C CYS A 30 24.19 -8.29 3.07
N GLY A 31 25.48 -8.61 3.18
CA GLY A 31 26.31 -8.29 4.32
C GLY A 31 26.96 -9.53 4.94
N GLY A 32 28.06 -9.31 5.59
CA GLY A 32 28.82 -10.37 6.27
C GLY A 32 30.30 -10.17 6.12
N SER A 33 31.08 -11.00 6.81
CA SER A 33 32.55 -10.98 6.74
C SER A 33 33.11 -12.37 6.61
N LYS A 34 34.28 -12.43 6.00
CA LYS A 34 35.07 -13.66 5.86
C LYS A 34 36.53 -13.39 6.25
N THR A 35 37.01 -14.10 7.22
CA THR A 35 38.46 -14.13 7.52
C THR A 35 39.13 -15.12 6.59
N VAL A 36 40.13 -14.66 5.88
CA VAL A 36 40.97 -15.50 5.00
C VAL A 36 42.34 -15.57 5.57
N THR A 37 42.89 -16.79 5.62
CA THR A 37 44.26 -17.08 6.01
C THR A 37 45.02 -17.56 4.79
N TRP A 38 46.10 -16.89 4.45
CA TRP A 38 47.10 -17.34 3.47
C TRP A 38 48.19 -18.07 4.19
N THR A 39 48.64 -19.17 3.59
CA THR A 39 49.73 -20.00 4.09
C THR A 39 50.79 -20.12 3.01
N VAL A 40 52.00 -19.75 3.33
CA VAL A 40 53.18 -20.02 2.51
C VAL A 40 53.89 -21.24 3.08
N THR A 41 54.10 -22.25 2.23
CA THR A 41 54.86 -23.46 2.56
C THR A 41 56.19 -23.40 1.87
N SER A 42 57.25 -23.88 2.51
CA SER A 42 58.61 -23.94 2.00
C SER A 42 59.26 -25.25 2.41
N THR A 43 60.19 -25.77 1.63
CA THR A 43 60.93 -26.98 1.98
C THR A 43 62.06 -26.72 2.98
N CYS A 44 62.47 -25.47 3.18
CA CYS A 44 63.59 -25.07 4.01
C CYS A 44 63.20 -24.40 5.33
N GLU A 45 61.89 -24.04 5.51
CA GLU A 45 61.42 -23.22 6.62
C GLU A 45 60.04 -23.69 7.08
N PRO A 46 59.63 -23.42 8.34
CA PRO A 46 58.27 -23.63 8.79
C PRO A 46 57.28 -22.77 8.00
N ASN A 47 56.04 -23.29 7.92
CA ASN A 47 54.93 -22.55 7.27
C ASN A 47 54.73 -21.16 7.91
N VAL A 48 54.57 -20.17 7.06
CA VAL A 48 54.21 -18.79 7.47
C VAL A 48 52.79 -18.47 7.07
N THR A 49 52.03 -17.90 7.99
CA THR A 49 50.62 -17.56 7.75
C THR A 49 50.35 -16.08 8.00
N CYS A 50 49.42 -15.50 7.24
CA CYS A 50 48.82 -14.23 7.55
C CYS A 50 47.31 -14.28 7.32
N SER A 51 46.56 -13.46 8.04
CA SER A 51 45.09 -13.42 7.92
C SER A 51 44.59 -12.00 7.70
N ALA A 52 43.57 -11.86 6.87
CA ALA A 52 42.84 -10.61 6.69
C ALA A 52 41.33 -10.86 6.56
N VAL A 53 40.53 -9.83 6.80
CA VAL A 53 39.06 -9.90 6.76
C VAL A 53 38.55 -9.16 5.55
N PHE A 54 37.71 -9.82 4.76
CA PHE A 54 36.91 -9.17 3.72
C PHE A 54 35.48 -8.95 4.25
N THR A 55 34.99 -7.71 4.24
CA THR A 55 33.68 -7.37 4.78
C THR A 55 32.79 -6.76 3.69
N VAL A 56 31.57 -7.25 3.62
CA VAL A 56 30.46 -6.63 2.90
C VAL A 56 29.57 -5.96 3.96
N THR A 57 29.35 -4.65 3.81
CA THR A 57 28.48 -3.90 4.73
C THR A 57 27.06 -4.47 4.72
N ALA A 58 26.41 -4.55 5.88
CA ALA A 58 25.03 -5.03 5.96
C ALA A 58 24.08 -4.13 5.15
N ALA A 59 23.14 -4.76 4.45
CA ALA A 59 22.07 -4.04 3.76
C ALA A 59 21.25 -3.25 4.78
N PRO A 60 20.82 -2.00 4.45
CA PRO A 60 19.86 -1.27 5.28
C PRO A 60 18.55 -2.04 5.38
N ALA A 61 17.96 -2.14 6.57
CA ALA A 61 16.66 -2.77 6.76
C ALA A 61 15.55 -1.99 6.02
N VAL A 62 14.57 -2.72 5.47
CA VAL A 62 13.38 -2.09 4.89
C VAL A 62 12.52 -1.50 6.00
N VAL A 63 12.23 -0.21 5.88
CA VAL A 63 11.23 0.51 6.68
C VAL A 63 10.06 0.83 5.76
N LEU A 64 8.87 0.32 6.07
CA LEU A 64 7.63 0.54 5.32
C LEU A 64 6.64 1.31 6.20
N THR A 65 6.14 2.44 5.68
CA THR A 65 5.13 3.28 6.35
C THR A 65 3.87 3.29 5.51
N CYS A 66 2.78 2.74 6.06
CA CYS A 66 1.46 2.77 5.44
C CYS A 66 0.84 4.16 5.50
N PRO A 67 -0.06 4.50 4.56
CA PRO A 67 -0.98 5.60 4.73
C PRO A 67 -1.81 5.43 6.01
N ALA A 68 -2.23 6.54 6.61
CA ALA A 68 -3.28 6.49 7.63
C ALA A 68 -4.61 6.01 7.01
N ASN A 69 -5.49 5.43 7.83
CA ASN A 69 -6.86 5.17 7.39
C ASN A 69 -7.52 6.49 7.00
N GLN A 70 -8.27 6.47 5.90
CA GLN A 70 -8.99 7.65 5.41
C GLN A 70 -10.49 7.37 5.35
N THR A 71 -11.30 8.39 5.66
CA THR A 71 -12.76 8.33 5.60
C THR A 71 -13.28 9.51 4.79
N GLU A 72 -14.10 9.21 3.78
CA GLU A 72 -14.81 10.19 2.95
C GLU A 72 -16.30 10.18 3.28
N ALA A 73 -16.94 11.33 3.08
CA ALA A 73 -18.39 11.45 3.23
C ALA A 73 -19.11 10.75 2.07
N ALA A 74 -20.30 10.20 2.36
CA ALA A 74 -21.24 9.74 1.34
C ALA A 74 -21.76 10.90 0.45
N CYS A 75 -22.50 10.55 -0.58
CA CYS A 75 -23.16 11.50 -1.49
C CYS A 75 -22.22 12.35 -2.36
N GLN A 76 -20.95 12.00 -2.42
CA GLN A 76 -20.01 12.54 -3.42
C GLN A 76 -20.21 11.85 -4.78
N THR A 77 -19.60 12.39 -5.83
CA THR A 77 -19.54 11.66 -7.12
C THR A 77 -18.54 10.51 -7.03
N GLN A 78 -18.78 9.42 -7.78
CA GLN A 78 -17.81 8.33 -7.83
C GLN A 78 -16.44 8.80 -8.33
N THR A 79 -16.39 9.78 -9.23
CA THR A 79 -15.15 10.39 -9.69
C THR A 79 -14.38 11.07 -8.56
N ALA A 80 -15.07 11.81 -7.67
CA ALA A 80 -14.43 12.44 -6.51
C ALA A 80 -13.84 11.40 -5.56
N ILE A 81 -14.60 10.33 -5.26
CA ILE A 81 -14.12 9.20 -4.42
C ILE A 81 -12.92 8.51 -5.07
N ASN A 82 -12.97 8.25 -6.39
CA ASN A 82 -11.84 7.63 -7.11
C ASN A 82 -10.57 8.50 -7.04
N ASN A 83 -10.70 9.83 -7.18
CA ASN A 83 -9.57 10.75 -7.09
C ASN A 83 -8.99 10.79 -5.67
N ALA A 84 -9.82 10.87 -4.65
CA ALA A 84 -9.40 10.83 -3.24
C ALA A 84 -8.68 9.51 -2.93
N PHE A 85 -9.23 8.39 -3.38
CA PHE A 85 -8.64 7.05 -3.20
C PHE A 85 -7.28 6.93 -3.89
N ASN A 86 -7.16 7.38 -5.14
CA ASN A 86 -5.89 7.36 -5.88
C ASN A 86 -4.82 8.21 -5.19
N THR A 87 -5.19 9.40 -4.69
CA THR A 87 -4.29 10.25 -3.91
C THR A 87 -3.85 9.56 -2.63
N TRP A 88 -4.78 8.95 -1.89
CA TRP A 88 -4.48 8.19 -0.68
C TRP A 88 -3.53 7.02 -0.93
N LEU A 89 -3.70 6.28 -2.04
CA LEU A 89 -2.81 5.17 -2.41
C LEU A 89 -1.35 5.60 -2.55
N THR A 90 -1.08 6.84 -2.94
CA THR A 90 0.29 7.37 -3.12
C THR A 90 0.97 7.79 -1.83
N ASN A 91 0.25 7.82 -0.70
CA ASN A 91 0.79 8.26 0.60
C ASN A 91 1.61 7.17 1.32
N VAL A 92 1.79 5.99 0.71
CA VAL A 92 2.70 4.98 1.20
C VAL A 92 4.15 5.39 0.94
N SER A 93 5.04 5.08 1.86
CA SER A 93 6.47 5.29 1.66
C SER A 93 7.28 4.10 2.18
N PHE A 94 8.45 3.88 1.57
CA PHE A 94 9.41 2.92 2.07
C PHE A 94 10.84 3.41 1.85
N SER A 95 11.78 2.86 2.62
CA SER A 95 13.21 3.10 2.48
C SER A 95 14.01 1.84 2.86
N GLY A 96 15.29 1.81 2.51
CA GLY A 96 16.16 0.67 2.80
C GLY A 96 15.97 -0.52 1.84
N GLY A 97 16.53 -1.67 2.22
CA GLY A 97 16.55 -2.87 1.41
C GLY A 97 17.56 -2.84 0.25
N CYS A 98 17.80 -3.99 -0.35
CA CYS A 98 18.57 -4.14 -1.58
C CYS A 98 17.63 -4.55 -2.72
N ASN A 99 17.66 -3.84 -3.84
CA ASN A 99 16.75 -4.03 -4.97
C ASN A 99 15.29 -4.03 -4.51
N ALA A 100 14.94 -3.16 -3.56
CA ALA A 100 13.62 -3.13 -2.98
C ALA A 100 12.58 -2.58 -3.97
N ALA A 101 11.41 -3.23 -3.99
CA ALA A 101 10.27 -2.82 -4.83
C ALA A 101 8.98 -2.92 -4.02
N ILE A 102 8.06 -1.95 -4.26
CA ILE A 102 6.75 -1.93 -3.61
C ILE A 102 5.64 -2.32 -4.59
N SER A 103 4.66 -3.05 -4.09
CA SER A 103 3.42 -3.40 -4.79
C SER A 103 2.24 -3.31 -3.82
N ASN A 104 1.01 -3.34 -4.34
CA ASN A 104 -0.19 -3.44 -3.53
C ASN A 104 -1.26 -4.30 -4.20
N ASN A 105 -2.27 -4.71 -3.42
CA ASN A 105 -3.41 -5.53 -3.85
C ASN A 105 -4.67 -4.71 -4.14
N ASN A 106 -4.53 -3.44 -4.51
CA ASN A 106 -5.65 -2.53 -4.78
C ASN A 106 -6.64 -3.11 -5.80
N THR A 107 -7.93 -3.09 -5.48
CA THR A 107 -9.05 -3.54 -6.33
C THR A 107 -9.97 -2.38 -6.76
N GLY A 108 -9.63 -1.14 -6.39
CA GLY A 108 -10.41 0.06 -6.70
C GLY A 108 -11.04 0.71 -5.47
N ALA A 109 -11.52 1.93 -5.66
CA ALA A 109 -12.23 2.68 -4.63
C ALA A 109 -13.57 2.04 -4.27
N PRO A 110 -14.06 2.20 -3.02
CA PRO A 110 -15.39 1.77 -2.65
C PRO A 110 -16.48 2.62 -3.35
N PRO A 111 -17.74 2.15 -3.37
CA PRO A 111 -18.86 2.92 -3.91
C PRO A 111 -19.09 4.26 -3.19
N ALA A 112 -19.51 5.29 -3.93
CA ALA A 112 -19.79 6.62 -3.39
C ALA A 112 -20.98 6.68 -2.41
N CYS A 113 -21.80 5.63 -2.37
CA CYS A 113 -22.94 5.50 -1.44
C CYS A 113 -22.57 4.82 -0.11
N GLY A 114 -21.32 4.39 0.05
CA GLY A 114 -20.81 3.73 1.26
C GLY A 114 -20.07 2.45 0.99
N GLY A 115 -19.12 2.13 1.86
CA GLY A 115 -18.30 0.93 1.78
C GLY A 115 -16.86 1.19 2.19
N ALA A 116 -16.03 0.14 2.16
CA ALA A 116 -14.63 0.24 2.51
C ALA A 116 -13.77 -0.65 1.60
N THR A 117 -12.56 -0.20 1.31
CA THR A 117 -11.52 -0.99 0.65
C THR A 117 -10.29 -1.05 1.55
N THR A 118 -9.86 -2.26 1.88
CA THR A 118 -8.59 -2.49 2.58
C THR A 118 -7.49 -2.76 1.56
N VAL A 119 -6.42 -2.01 1.64
CA VAL A 119 -5.26 -2.18 0.77
C VAL A 119 -4.07 -2.67 1.59
N THR A 120 -3.39 -3.69 1.09
CA THR A 120 -2.14 -4.23 1.62
C THR A 120 -1.01 -3.85 0.68
N TRP A 121 -0.01 -3.14 1.20
CA TRP A 121 1.24 -2.90 0.48
C TRP A 121 2.27 -3.95 0.90
N THR A 122 3.07 -4.37 -0.06
CA THR A 122 4.16 -5.33 0.13
C THR A 122 5.45 -4.75 -0.45
N VAL A 123 6.49 -4.66 0.36
CA VAL A 123 7.85 -4.38 -0.10
C VAL A 123 8.64 -5.68 -0.13
N THR A 124 9.20 -5.99 -1.29
CA THR A 124 10.14 -7.09 -1.48
C THR A 124 11.57 -6.58 -1.45
N SER A 125 12.51 -7.37 -0.95
CA SER A 125 13.93 -7.06 -0.93
C SER A 125 14.73 -8.35 -1.14
N SER A 126 15.90 -8.27 -1.79
CA SER A 126 16.76 -9.44 -1.99
C SER A 126 17.50 -9.85 -0.72
N CYS A 127 17.52 -9.02 0.33
CA CYS A 127 18.31 -9.23 1.54
C CYS A 127 17.49 -9.48 2.81
N GLU A 128 16.18 -9.44 2.73
CA GLU A 128 15.30 -9.70 3.88
C GLU A 128 13.92 -10.19 3.43
N PRO A 129 13.13 -10.81 4.33
CA PRO A 129 11.75 -11.20 4.03
C PRO A 129 10.87 -10.01 3.69
N ASN A 130 9.81 -10.26 2.90
CA ASN A 130 8.84 -9.25 2.53
C ASN A 130 8.27 -8.52 3.76
N LYS A 131 8.16 -7.19 3.66
CA LYS A 131 7.48 -6.35 4.64
C LYS A 131 6.10 -5.97 4.10
N THR A 132 5.08 -6.08 4.94
CA THR A 132 3.72 -5.73 4.57
C THR A 132 3.12 -4.76 5.57
N CYS A 133 2.22 -3.91 5.08
CA CYS A 133 1.36 -3.09 5.93
C CYS A 133 -0.01 -2.90 5.28
N GLN A 134 -1.01 -2.54 6.07
CA GLN A 134 -2.40 -2.38 5.62
C GLN A 134 -2.97 -1.05 6.08
N ALA A 135 -3.86 -0.49 5.25
CA ALA A 135 -4.72 0.63 5.64
C ALA A 135 -6.08 0.52 4.94
N VAL A 136 -7.07 1.22 5.48
CA VAL A 136 -8.46 1.17 5.04
C VAL A 136 -8.90 2.54 4.53
N PHE A 137 -9.50 2.56 3.34
CA PHE A 137 -10.22 3.71 2.81
C PHE A 137 -11.71 3.44 2.90
N THR A 138 -12.45 4.32 3.59
CA THR A 138 -13.88 4.15 3.89
C THR A 138 -14.67 5.31 3.28
N VAL A 139 -15.82 5.01 2.69
CA VAL A 139 -16.87 5.99 2.40
C VAL A 139 -18.02 5.73 3.37
N THR A 140 -18.47 6.76 4.07
CA THR A 140 -19.61 6.64 5.01
C THR A 140 -20.88 6.22 4.28
N ASN A 141 -21.75 5.48 4.94
CA ASN A 141 -23.00 5.06 4.31
C ASN A 141 -23.90 6.24 4.03
N ALA A 142 -24.55 6.22 2.86
CA ALA A 142 -25.61 7.18 2.53
C ALA A 142 -26.74 7.14 3.58
N PRO A 143 -27.32 8.28 3.97
CA PRO A 143 -28.48 8.29 4.84
C PRO A 143 -29.65 7.51 4.22
N THR A 144 -30.35 6.72 5.00
CA THR A 144 -31.54 5.96 4.55
C THR A 144 -32.63 6.90 4.09
N VAL A 145 -33.26 6.61 2.94
CA VAL A 145 -34.43 7.38 2.47
C VAL A 145 -35.61 7.03 3.36
N VAL A 146 -36.25 8.08 3.88
CA VAL A 146 -37.52 7.99 4.60
C VAL A 146 -38.56 8.81 3.84
N LEU A 147 -39.60 8.14 3.34
CA LEU A 147 -40.73 8.77 2.63
C LEU A 147 -41.89 8.99 3.59
N THR A 148 -42.40 10.22 3.64
CA THR A 148 -43.62 10.56 4.35
C THR A 148 -44.72 10.87 3.32
N CYS A 149 -45.71 9.98 3.24
CA CYS A 149 -46.83 10.17 2.30
C CYS A 149 -47.73 11.32 2.72
N ALA A 150 -48.38 11.91 1.72
CA ALA A 150 -49.49 12.86 1.95
C ALA A 150 -50.61 12.20 2.78
N SER A 151 -51.19 12.93 3.70
CA SER A 151 -52.38 12.46 4.42
C SER A 151 -53.60 12.43 3.47
N ASN A 152 -54.57 11.52 3.79
CA ASN A 152 -55.83 11.52 3.04
C ASN A 152 -56.47 12.91 3.08
N ASN A 153 -56.99 13.33 1.96
CA ASN A 153 -57.66 14.63 1.81
C ASN A 153 -59.05 14.43 1.23
N THR A 154 -60.03 15.16 1.79
CA THR A 154 -61.43 15.16 1.34
C THR A 154 -61.88 16.60 1.14
N GLN A 155 -62.38 16.90 -0.04
CA GLN A 155 -62.89 18.21 -0.38
C GLN A 155 -64.41 18.23 -0.32
N ALA A 156 -64.99 19.39 0.06
CA ALA A 156 -66.41 19.55 0.03
C ALA A 156 -66.96 19.59 -1.39
N ALA A 157 -68.21 19.16 -1.59
CA ALA A 157 -68.90 19.27 -2.87
C ALA A 157 -69.23 20.73 -3.20
N CYS A 158 -69.68 20.99 -4.44
CA CYS A 158 -70.16 22.32 -4.94
C CYS A 158 -69.05 23.41 -4.98
N GLN A 159 -67.76 23.03 -5.05
CA GLN A 159 -66.65 23.95 -5.34
C GLN A 159 -66.50 24.13 -6.88
N THR A 160 -65.76 25.14 -7.29
CA THR A 160 -65.35 25.29 -8.69
C THR A 160 -64.31 24.25 -9.03
N GLN A 161 -64.25 23.79 -10.30
CA GLN A 161 -63.22 22.83 -10.73
C GLN A 161 -61.83 23.38 -10.49
N SER A 162 -61.60 24.68 -10.75
CA SER A 162 -60.31 25.33 -10.50
C SER A 162 -59.86 25.25 -9.01
N ALA A 163 -60.84 25.36 -8.07
CA ALA A 163 -60.51 25.21 -6.64
C ALA A 163 -60.16 23.79 -6.28
N ILE A 164 -60.81 22.78 -6.85
CA ILE A 164 -60.50 21.35 -6.68
C ILE A 164 -59.13 21.03 -7.27
N ASP A 165 -58.83 21.52 -8.50
CA ASP A 165 -57.53 21.29 -9.16
C ASP A 165 -56.36 21.89 -8.34
N ALA A 166 -56.57 23.09 -7.78
CA ALA A 166 -55.59 23.71 -6.91
C ALA A 166 -55.36 22.92 -5.61
N ALA A 167 -56.45 22.46 -4.97
CA ALA A 167 -56.35 21.61 -3.76
C ALA A 167 -55.71 20.27 -4.04
N TYR A 168 -55.98 19.62 -5.18
CA TYR A 168 -55.38 18.38 -5.62
C TYR A 168 -53.89 18.55 -5.86
N SER A 169 -53.48 19.61 -6.58
CA SER A 169 -52.09 19.93 -6.84
C SER A 169 -51.31 20.18 -5.54
N ALA A 170 -51.89 20.91 -4.59
CA ALA A 170 -51.28 21.14 -3.29
C ALA A 170 -51.14 19.84 -2.49
N TRP A 171 -52.14 18.96 -2.54
CA TRP A 171 -52.09 17.65 -1.88
C TRP A 171 -51.04 16.74 -2.50
N LEU A 172 -50.92 16.65 -3.83
CA LEU A 172 -49.88 15.88 -4.51
C LEU A 172 -48.46 16.30 -4.08
N ASN A 173 -48.27 17.61 -3.82
CA ASN A 173 -46.98 18.17 -3.43
C ASN A 173 -46.74 18.13 -1.92
N SER A 174 -47.67 17.55 -1.12
CA SER A 174 -47.50 17.48 0.34
C SER A 174 -46.71 16.25 0.84
N ALA A 175 -46.44 15.28 -0.05
CA ALA A 175 -45.55 14.20 0.26
C ALA A 175 -44.09 14.70 0.36
N THR A 176 -43.39 14.25 1.38
CA THR A 176 -42.01 14.69 1.62
C THR A 176 -41.10 13.48 1.81
N PHE A 177 -39.80 13.67 1.62
CA PHE A 177 -38.79 12.64 1.95
C PHE A 177 -37.57 13.28 2.59
N THR A 178 -36.80 12.45 3.28
CA THR A 178 -35.50 12.80 3.85
C THR A 178 -34.51 11.69 3.54
N GLY A 179 -33.18 11.99 3.61
CA GLY A 179 -32.12 11.01 3.36
C GLY A 179 -31.87 10.77 1.86
N GLY A 180 -31.08 9.74 1.60
CA GLY A 180 -30.60 9.41 0.26
C GLY A 180 -29.52 10.35 -0.27
N CYS A 181 -28.83 9.91 -1.30
CA CYS A 181 -27.89 10.74 -2.07
C CYS A 181 -28.55 11.07 -3.42
N ASN A 182 -28.72 12.35 -3.71
CA ASN A 182 -29.40 12.82 -4.94
C ASN A 182 -30.80 12.20 -5.12
N ALA A 183 -31.48 11.92 -4.02
CA ALA A 183 -32.84 11.39 -4.06
C ALA A 183 -33.81 12.43 -4.59
N ALA A 184 -34.83 11.97 -5.32
CA ALA A 184 -35.93 12.81 -5.84
C ALA A 184 -37.24 12.09 -5.57
N ILE A 185 -38.29 12.89 -5.37
CA ILE A 185 -39.68 12.38 -5.29
C ILE A 185 -40.39 12.62 -6.62
N SER A 186 -41.12 11.63 -7.07
CA SER A 186 -42.05 11.76 -8.20
C SER A 186 -43.41 11.19 -7.80
N ASN A 187 -44.47 11.66 -8.41
CA ASN A 187 -45.81 11.11 -8.31
C ASN A 187 -46.28 10.66 -9.68
N THR A 188 -47.19 9.69 -9.71
CA THR A 188 -47.81 9.14 -10.93
C THR A 188 -49.30 9.54 -11.02
N GLY A 189 -49.73 10.59 -10.27
CA GLY A 189 -51.03 11.15 -10.35
C GLY A 189 -51.19 11.89 -11.69
N GLY A 190 -51.81 11.23 -12.66
CA GLY A 190 -52.22 11.83 -13.91
C GLY A 190 -53.69 12.26 -13.83
#